data_8270a9e1f8414ef414222182b74250a0
#
_entry.id   8270a9e1f8414ef414222182b74250a0
#
_cell.length_a   1.000
_cell.length_b   1.000
_cell.length_c   1.000
_cell.angle_alpha   90.00
_cell.angle_beta   90.00
_cell.angle_gamma   90.00
#
_symmetry.space_group_name_H-M   'P 1'
#
loop_
_entity.id
_entity.type
_entity.pdbx_description
1 polymer ?
#
loop_
_entity_poly.entity_id
_entity_poly.type
_entity_poly.pdbx_seq_one_letter_code
_entity_poly.pdbx_strand_id
1 'polypeptide(L)'
;IVLLAQVGVKVVLVHGGGPEISQMLSRLGIPSKFVDGLRCTDAESIEVVQMVLAGKTNKDLVSLIGVCGGKAIGLCGIDGRMIQAEKIADKPELGYVGEITKIDTAPILNALADGYIPVIATVGVDDGGMAFNINADTAASEIASALKAENMIALTDIRGLMNDVNDEDSLIPVVKVEEVDALIAGGKVSGGMIPKVRSCEKAVRDGVKKAFMIDGRIPHSILIEMFSDEGIGTMFVK
;
A
#
# COMPACT_ATOMS: atom_id res chain seq x y z
N ILE A 1 -2.61 -1.23 15.35
CA ILE A 1 -2.88 -2.48 14.61
C ILE A 1 -3.22 -3.61 15.57
N VAL A 2 -2.38 -3.87 16.58
CA VAL A 2 -2.62 -4.94 17.58
C VAL A 2 -3.90 -4.70 18.36
N LEU A 3 -4.14 -3.47 18.81
CA LEU A 3 -5.37 -3.10 19.51
C LEU A 3 -6.61 -3.32 18.65
N LEU A 4 -6.56 -2.91 17.39
CA LEU A 4 -7.66 -3.18 16.43
C LEU A 4 -7.95 -4.68 16.30
N ALA A 5 -6.91 -5.50 16.16
CA ALA A 5 -7.06 -6.94 16.07
C ALA A 5 -7.65 -7.54 17.37
N GLN A 6 -7.23 -7.05 18.53
CA GLN A 6 -7.75 -7.50 19.84
C GLN A 6 -9.22 -7.19 20.05
N VAL A 7 -9.73 -6.08 19.49
CA VAL A 7 -11.17 -5.74 19.55
C VAL A 7 -11.98 -6.38 18.42
N GLY A 8 -11.38 -7.30 17.66
CA GLY A 8 -12.08 -8.11 16.65
C GLY A 8 -12.05 -7.56 15.22
N VAL A 9 -11.32 -6.48 14.95
CA VAL A 9 -11.12 -5.99 13.58
C VAL A 9 -10.17 -6.92 12.84
N LYS A 10 -10.56 -7.36 11.64
CA LYS A 10 -9.71 -8.14 10.74
C LYS A 10 -8.74 -7.20 10.02
N VAL A 11 -7.52 -7.10 10.52
CA VAL A 11 -6.49 -6.20 10.00
C VAL A 11 -5.58 -6.95 9.01
N VAL A 12 -5.36 -6.34 7.85
CA VAL A 12 -4.37 -6.78 6.86
C VAL A 12 -3.40 -5.62 6.64
N LEU A 13 -2.11 -5.85 6.81
CA LEU A 13 -1.08 -4.85 6.60
C LEU A 13 -0.39 -5.11 5.26
N VAL A 14 -0.45 -4.13 4.36
CA VAL A 14 0.29 -4.15 3.08
C VAL A 14 1.41 -3.13 3.18
N HIS A 15 2.62 -3.49 2.78
CA HIS A 15 3.77 -2.59 2.88
C HIS A 15 4.64 -2.59 1.62
N GLY A 16 5.23 -1.45 1.34
CA GLY A 16 6.37 -1.29 0.46
C GLY A 16 7.69 -1.26 1.26
N GLY A 17 8.70 -0.60 0.73
CA GLY A 17 10.02 -0.43 1.36
C GLY A 17 10.98 0.31 0.43
N GLY A 18 10.48 1.37 -0.22
CA GLY A 18 11.27 2.17 -1.16
C GLY A 18 12.59 2.69 -0.59
N PRO A 19 12.60 3.28 0.61
CA PRO A 19 13.83 3.73 1.27
C PRO A 19 14.82 2.60 1.54
N GLU A 20 14.36 1.46 2.06
CA GLU A 20 15.17 0.29 2.38
C GLU A 20 15.76 -0.35 1.13
N ILE A 21 14.98 -0.44 0.05
CA ILE A 21 15.44 -0.89 -1.26
C ILE A 21 16.54 0.04 -1.79
N SER A 22 16.31 1.37 -1.75
CA SER A 22 17.28 2.36 -2.21
C SER A 22 18.59 2.27 -1.42
N GLN A 23 18.49 2.11 -0.10
CA GLN A 23 19.67 1.93 0.77
C GLN A 23 20.44 0.66 0.42
N MET A 24 19.75 -0.46 0.17
CA MET A 24 20.40 -1.73 -0.16
C MET A 24 21.07 -1.67 -1.55
N LEU A 25 20.37 -1.14 -2.56
CA LEU A 25 20.93 -0.95 -3.90
C LEU A 25 22.19 -0.08 -3.85
N SER A 26 22.15 1.03 -3.09
CA SER A 26 23.31 1.91 -2.90
C SER A 26 24.50 1.17 -2.25
N ARG A 27 24.23 0.32 -1.25
CA ARG A 27 25.30 -0.49 -0.59
C ARG A 27 25.93 -1.51 -1.55
N LEU A 28 25.16 -2.00 -2.52
CA LEU A 28 25.62 -2.93 -3.55
C LEU A 28 26.22 -2.23 -4.77
N GLY A 29 26.19 -0.89 -4.81
CA GLY A 29 26.69 -0.12 -5.95
C GLY A 29 25.75 -0.13 -7.17
N ILE A 30 24.48 -0.54 -6.99
CA ILE A 30 23.49 -0.61 -8.05
C ILE A 30 22.75 0.72 -8.14
N PRO A 31 22.72 1.39 -9.32
CA PRO A 31 22.05 2.68 -9.47
C PRO A 31 20.52 2.54 -9.41
N SER A 32 19.86 3.48 -8.72
CA SER A 32 18.40 3.57 -8.66
C SER A 32 17.89 4.64 -9.62
N LYS A 33 16.92 4.30 -10.47
CA LYS A 33 16.21 5.24 -11.35
C LYS A 33 14.71 5.17 -11.10
N PHE A 34 14.03 6.29 -11.34
CA PHE A 34 12.58 6.38 -11.23
C PHE A 34 11.99 7.02 -12.48
N VAL A 35 10.84 6.52 -12.90
CA VAL A 35 10.01 7.06 -13.99
C VAL A 35 8.58 7.16 -13.47
N ASP A 36 7.98 8.33 -13.53
CA ASP A 36 6.62 8.60 -13.04
C ASP A 36 6.38 8.12 -11.58
N GLY A 37 7.40 8.22 -10.73
CA GLY A 37 7.34 7.76 -9.34
C GLY A 37 7.51 6.24 -9.15
N LEU A 38 7.59 5.45 -10.21
CA LEU A 38 7.89 4.02 -10.17
C LEU A 38 9.39 3.77 -10.30
N ARG A 39 9.91 2.80 -9.54
CA ARG A 39 11.32 2.41 -9.59
C ARG A 39 11.57 1.56 -10.83
N CYS A 40 12.42 2.02 -11.76
CA CYS A 40 12.96 1.13 -12.80
C CYS A 40 13.67 -0.02 -12.12
N THR A 41 13.26 -1.24 -12.45
CA THR A 41 13.72 -2.45 -11.76
C THR A 41 14.25 -3.42 -12.81
N ASP A 42 15.57 -3.51 -12.94
CA ASP A 42 16.23 -4.50 -13.81
C ASP A 42 16.35 -5.88 -13.13
N ALA A 43 16.97 -6.83 -13.80
CA ALA A 43 17.10 -8.21 -13.31
C ALA A 43 17.87 -8.31 -11.99
N GLU A 44 18.89 -7.49 -11.78
CA GLU A 44 19.65 -7.45 -10.53
C GLU A 44 18.87 -6.74 -9.43
N SER A 45 18.18 -5.68 -9.77
CA SER A 45 17.35 -4.91 -8.83
C SER A 45 16.15 -5.69 -8.31
N ILE A 46 15.50 -6.55 -9.13
CA ILE A 46 14.33 -7.33 -8.65
C ILE A 46 14.71 -8.34 -7.57
N GLU A 47 15.90 -8.93 -7.64
CA GLU A 47 16.40 -9.82 -6.59
C GLU A 47 16.56 -9.05 -5.27
N VAL A 48 17.14 -7.84 -5.33
CA VAL A 48 17.29 -6.97 -4.15
C VAL A 48 15.93 -6.54 -3.61
N VAL A 49 14.99 -6.16 -4.47
CA VAL A 49 13.60 -5.83 -4.09
C VAL A 49 12.96 -6.97 -3.31
N GLN A 50 13.04 -8.19 -3.85
CA GLN A 50 12.48 -9.37 -3.20
C GLN A 50 13.15 -9.65 -1.85
N MET A 51 14.48 -9.62 -1.77
CA MET A 51 15.24 -9.80 -0.52
C MET A 51 14.84 -8.78 0.54
N VAL A 52 14.76 -7.50 0.16
CA VAL A 52 14.45 -6.42 1.09
C VAL A 52 13.00 -6.48 1.54
N LEU A 53 12.05 -6.57 0.60
CA LEU A 53 10.63 -6.53 0.95
C LEU A 53 10.20 -7.79 1.70
N ALA A 54 10.43 -8.98 1.14
CA ALA A 54 9.96 -10.23 1.73
C ALA A 54 10.81 -10.73 2.89
N GLY A 55 12.13 -10.49 2.84
CA GLY A 55 13.08 -10.96 3.86
C GLY A 55 13.25 -10.01 5.03
N LYS A 56 13.57 -8.74 4.77
CA LYS A 56 13.89 -7.77 5.82
C LYS A 56 12.65 -7.01 6.31
N THR A 57 12.10 -6.13 5.49
CA THR A 57 11.03 -5.20 5.89
C THR A 57 9.80 -5.94 6.42
N ASN A 58 9.37 -7.00 5.72
CA ASN A 58 8.26 -7.84 6.15
C ASN A 58 8.50 -8.45 7.53
N LYS A 59 9.68 -9.03 7.75
CA LYS A 59 9.99 -9.71 9.01
C LYS A 59 10.23 -8.74 10.17
N ASP A 60 10.75 -7.55 9.89
CA ASP A 60 10.85 -6.48 10.89
C ASP A 60 9.45 -6.06 11.38
N LEU A 61 8.48 -5.88 10.47
CA LEU A 61 7.09 -5.55 10.82
C LEU A 61 6.42 -6.68 11.61
N VAL A 62 6.56 -7.93 11.17
CA VAL A 62 6.04 -9.11 11.90
C VAL A 62 6.60 -9.18 13.30
N SER A 63 7.92 -8.99 13.45
CA SER A 63 8.59 -8.98 14.75
C SER A 63 8.06 -7.86 15.65
N LEU A 64 7.91 -6.65 15.10
CA LEU A 64 7.39 -5.49 15.83
C LEU A 64 5.96 -5.73 16.33
N ILE A 65 5.08 -6.27 15.49
CA ILE A 65 3.72 -6.65 15.88
C ILE A 65 3.76 -7.69 17.01
N GLY A 66 4.67 -8.67 16.92
CA GLY A 66 4.89 -9.68 17.97
C GLY A 66 5.32 -9.07 19.30
N VAL A 67 6.26 -8.13 19.29
CA VAL A 67 6.71 -7.40 20.48
C VAL A 67 5.56 -6.62 21.13
N CYS A 68 4.62 -6.11 20.32
CA CYS A 68 3.40 -5.45 20.79
C CYS A 68 2.31 -6.43 21.27
N GLY A 69 2.56 -7.74 21.30
CA GLY A 69 1.60 -8.75 21.74
C GLY A 69 0.60 -9.22 20.68
N GLY A 70 0.81 -8.86 19.41
CA GLY A 70 0.00 -9.33 18.29
C GLY A 70 0.53 -10.64 17.70
N LYS A 71 -0.34 -11.38 17.02
CA LYS A 71 0.05 -12.54 16.20
C LYS A 71 0.09 -12.15 14.75
N ALA A 72 1.27 -11.99 14.17
CA ALA A 72 1.41 -11.65 12.75
C ALA A 72 2.06 -12.79 11.95
N ILE A 73 1.68 -12.88 10.70
CA ILE A 73 2.32 -13.75 9.71
C ILE A 73 2.74 -12.92 8.50
N GLY A 74 4.01 -13.04 8.12
CA GLY A 74 4.53 -12.38 6.93
C GLY A 74 4.30 -13.21 5.69
N LEU A 75 3.63 -12.60 4.71
CA LEU A 75 3.37 -13.14 3.38
C LEU A 75 4.03 -12.25 2.33
N CYS A 76 4.35 -12.86 1.20
CA CYS A 76 4.77 -12.17 -0.01
C CYS A 76 3.76 -12.46 -1.12
N GLY A 77 3.55 -11.56 -2.05
CA GLY A 77 2.59 -11.79 -3.13
C GLY A 77 2.88 -13.04 -3.97
N ILE A 78 4.11 -13.56 -3.94
CA ILE A 78 4.51 -14.82 -4.57
C ILE A 78 3.89 -16.02 -3.84
N ASP A 79 3.71 -15.96 -2.52
CA ASP A 79 3.20 -17.06 -1.71
C ASP A 79 1.79 -17.44 -2.16
N GLY A 80 1.61 -18.71 -2.54
CA GLY A 80 0.35 -19.20 -3.09
C GLY A 80 -0.10 -18.48 -4.37
N ARG A 81 0.81 -17.73 -5.05
CA ARG A 81 0.49 -16.86 -6.20
C ARG A 81 -0.59 -15.82 -5.87
N MET A 82 -0.50 -15.28 -4.67
CA MET A 82 -1.49 -14.37 -4.11
C MET A 82 -1.61 -13.06 -4.93
N ILE A 83 -0.48 -12.52 -5.41
CA ILE A 83 -0.45 -11.37 -6.32
C ILE A 83 0.08 -11.85 -7.68
N GLN A 84 -0.84 -12.11 -8.62
CA GLN A 84 -0.48 -12.42 -9.99
C GLN A 84 -0.27 -11.10 -10.74
N ALA A 85 0.82 -11.00 -11.47
CA ALA A 85 1.21 -9.78 -12.14
C ALA A 85 1.89 -10.07 -13.48
N GLU A 86 1.82 -9.10 -14.37
CA GLU A 86 2.51 -9.11 -15.67
C GLU A 86 3.36 -7.86 -15.81
N LYS A 87 4.32 -7.90 -16.74
CA LYS A 87 5.15 -6.75 -17.06
C LYS A 87 4.28 -5.63 -17.65
N ILE A 88 4.53 -4.39 -17.25
CA ILE A 88 3.88 -3.21 -17.82
C ILE A 88 4.33 -3.07 -19.29
N ALA A 89 3.41 -3.31 -20.22
CA ALA A 89 3.74 -3.46 -21.65
C ALA A 89 4.12 -2.15 -22.33
N ASP A 90 3.48 -1.05 -21.95
CA ASP A 90 3.65 0.28 -22.56
C ASP A 90 4.84 1.07 -21.97
N LYS A 91 5.51 0.54 -20.94
CA LYS A 91 6.67 1.16 -20.27
C LYS A 91 7.85 0.19 -20.12
N PRO A 92 8.48 -0.24 -21.22
CA PRO A 92 9.55 -1.25 -21.19
C PRO A 92 10.77 -0.83 -20.34
N GLU A 93 10.99 0.47 -20.16
CA GLU A 93 12.06 1.03 -19.31
C GLU A 93 11.89 0.74 -17.82
N LEU A 94 10.68 0.40 -17.38
CA LEU A 94 10.42 0.01 -15.99
C LEU A 94 10.96 -1.39 -15.64
N GLY A 95 11.23 -2.23 -16.63
CA GLY A 95 11.81 -3.57 -16.46
C GLY A 95 10.87 -4.53 -15.74
N TYR A 96 11.23 -4.97 -14.53
CA TYR A 96 10.46 -5.90 -13.69
C TYR A 96 9.50 -5.18 -12.73
N VAL A 97 8.93 -4.06 -13.14
CA VAL A 97 7.75 -3.49 -12.50
C VAL A 97 6.52 -4.17 -13.09
N GLY A 98 5.63 -4.64 -12.21
CA GLY A 98 4.45 -5.41 -12.61
C GLY A 98 3.15 -4.63 -12.45
N GLU A 99 2.21 -4.94 -13.34
CA GLU A 99 0.79 -4.62 -13.22
C GLU A 99 0.05 -5.86 -12.69
N ILE A 100 -0.82 -5.67 -11.70
CA ILE A 100 -1.57 -6.77 -11.08
C ILE A 100 -2.68 -7.22 -12.02
N THR A 101 -2.70 -8.51 -12.33
CA THR A 101 -3.74 -9.13 -13.16
C THR A 101 -4.79 -9.85 -12.33
N LYS A 102 -4.41 -10.35 -11.14
CA LYS A 102 -5.33 -11.05 -10.23
C LYS A 102 -4.80 -11.08 -8.80
N ILE A 103 -5.72 -11.00 -7.85
CA ILE A 103 -5.46 -11.27 -6.43
C ILE A 103 -6.16 -12.57 -6.02
N ASP A 104 -5.40 -13.51 -5.45
CA ASP A 104 -5.95 -14.66 -4.74
C ASP A 104 -6.00 -14.35 -3.25
N THR A 105 -7.20 -14.20 -2.72
CA THR A 105 -7.40 -13.83 -1.30
C THR A 105 -7.29 -15.01 -0.34
N ALA A 106 -7.23 -16.24 -0.82
CA ALA A 106 -7.25 -17.44 0.04
C ALA A 106 -6.13 -17.45 1.10
N PRO A 107 -4.85 -17.14 0.79
CA PRO A 107 -3.80 -17.10 1.81
C PRO A 107 -4.08 -16.08 2.90
N ILE A 108 -4.64 -14.91 2.54
CA ILE A 108 -4.98 -13.84 3.48
C ILE A 108 -6.13 -14.27 4.38
N LEU A 109 -7.21 -14.80 3.79
CA LEU A 109 -8.40 -15.22 4.52
C LEU A 109 -8.10 -16.38 5.48
N ASN A 110 -7.26 -17.33 5.08
CA ASN A 110 -6.83 -18.42 5.93
C ASN A 110 -6.01 -17.89 7.14
N ALA A 111 -5.07 -16.99 6.92
CA ALA A 111 -4.30 -16.37 8.01
C ALA A 111 -5.21 -15.61 8.98
N LEU A 112 -6.20 -14.84 8.46
CA LEU A 112 -7.18 -14.14 9.29
C LEU A 112 -8.08 -15.11 10.08
N ALA A 113 -8.48 -16.23 9.47
CA ALA A 113 -9.30 -17.26 10.13
C ALA A 113 -8.56 -17.92 11.30
N ASP A 114 -7.25 -18.09 11.19
CA ASP A 114 -6.39 -18.64 12.22
C ASP A 114 -5.95 -17.58 13.27
N GLY A 115 -6.51 -16.36 13.18
CA GLY A 115 -6.28 -15.28 14.14
C GLY A 115 -4.93 -14.56 13.97
N TYR A 116 -4.30 -14.68 12.82
CA TYR A 116 -3.09 -13.91 12.49
C TYR A 116 -3.44 -12.56 11.86
N ILE A 117 -2.51 -11.62 11.99
CA ILE A 117 -2.48 -10.36 11.23
C ILE A 117 -1.57 -10.62 10.01
N PRO A 118 -2.10 -10.74 8.78
CA PRO A 118 -1.28 -10.89 7.58
C PRO A 118 -0.50 -9.60 7.30
N VAL A 119 0.81 -9.74 7.09
CA VAL A 119 1.71 -8.65 6.68
C VAL A 119 2.23 -8.97 5.28
N ILE A 120 1.84 -8.19 4.29
CA ILE A 120 2.01 -8.53 2.87
C ILE A 120 3.08 -7.66 2.23
N ALA A 121 4.15 -8.30 1.76
CA ALA A 121 5.17 -7.68 0.91
C ALA A 121 4.70 -7.66 -0.56
N THR A 122 4.85 -6.52 -1.22
CA THR A 122 4.31 -6.24 -2.55
C THR A 122 5.22 -6.68 -3.68
N VAL A 123 5.50 -7.97 -3.75
CA VAL A 123 6.19 -8.63 -4.87
C VAL A 123 5.19 -9.58 -5.53
N GLY A 124 4.87 -9.33 -6.79
CA GLY A 124 3.98 -10.19 -7.58
C GLY A 124 4.73 -11.26 -8.36
N VAL A 125 4.01 -12.16 -9.02
CA VAL A 125 4.57 -13.24 -9.82
C VAL A 125 3.71 -13.50 -11.06
N ASP A 126 4.36 -13.81 -12.19
CA ASP A 126 3.67 -14.26 -13.41
C ASP A 126 3.49 -15.78 -13.44
N ASP A 127 2.93 -16.28 -14.55
CA ASP A 127 2.72 -17.72 -14.76
C ASP A 127 4.02 -18.50 -14.91
N GLY A 128 5.09 -17.85 -15.34
CA GLY A 128 6.44 -18.42 -15.47
C GLY A 128 7.23 -18.45 -14.16
N GLY A 129 6.70 -17.87 -13.07
CA GLY A 129 7.40 -17.74 -11.79
C GLY A 129 8.33 -16.54 -11.70
N MET A 130 8.28 -15.60 -12.66
CA MET A 130 9.06 -14.37 -12.64
C MET A 130 8.49 -13.39 -11.61
N ALA A 131 9.36 -12.86 -10.75
CA ALA A 131 8.99 -11.88 -9.75
C ALA A 131 8.86 -10.47 -10.34
N PHE A 132 7.90 -9.70 -9.84
CA PHE A 132 7.69 -8.29 -10.20
C PHE A 132 7.60 -7.40 -8.95
N ASN A 133 8.24 -6.23 -9.06
CA ASN A 133 8.10 -5.15 -8.10
C ASN A 133 6.74 -4.48 -8.29
N ILE A 134 5.88 -4.55 -7.29
CA ILE A 134 4.54 -3.97 -7.34
C ILE A 134 4.49 -2.71 -6.48
N ASN A 135 3.88 -1.65 -7.01
CA ASN A 135 3.63 -0.43 -6.23
C ASN A 135 2.73 -0.75 -5.02
N ALA A 136 3.12 -0.31 -3.83
CA ALA A 136 2.44 -0.67 -2.59
C ALA A 136 1.02 -0.07 -2.48
N ASP A 137 0.81 1.15 -2.96
CA ASP A 137 -0.51 1.78 -2.97
C ASP A 137 -1.46 1.02 -3.90
N THR A 138 -0.96 0.61 -5.08
CA THR A 138 -1.69 -0.23 -6.04
C THR A 138 -2.01 -1.60 -5.43
N ALA A 139 -1.03 -2.28 -4.84
CA ALA A 139 -1.26 -3.57 -4.22
C ALA A 139 -2.28 -3.49 -3.07
N ALA A 140 -2.21 -2.45 -2.25
CA ALA A 140 -3.15 -2.24 -1.16
C ALA A 140 -4.59 -2.05 -1.67
N SER A 141 -4.79 -1.24 -2.72
CA SER A 141 -6.12 -1.03 -3.29
C SER A 141 -6.70 -2.30 -3.93
N GLU A 142 -5.89 -3.05 -4.68
CA GLU A 142 -6.32 -4.31 -5.31
C GLU A 142 -6.65 -5.39 -4.27
N ILE A 143 -5.82 -5.54 -3.22
CA ILE A 143 -6.07 -6.47 -2.13
C ILE A 143 -7.33 -6.06 -1.35
N ALA A 144 -7.49 -4.77 -1.03
CA ALA A 144 -8.68 -4.28 -0.33
C ALA A 144 -9.96 -4.51 -1.14
N SER A 145 -9.92 -4.27 -2.45
CA SER A 145 -11.03 -4.52 -3.37
C SER A 145 -11.38 -6.01 -3.46
N ALA A 146 -10.37 -6.88 -3.64
CA ALA A 146 -10.55 -8.32 -3.72
C ALA A 146 -11.11 -8.93 -2.42
N LEU A 147 -10.71 -8.41 -1.27
CA LEU A 147 -11.23 -8.80 0.05
C LEU A 147 -12.61 -8.19 0.35
N LYS A 148 -13.10 -7.25 -0.46
CA LYS A 148 -14.28 -6.42 -0.17
C LYS A 148 -14.17 -5.78 1.22
N ALA A 149 -13.02 -5.18 1.49
CA ALA A 149 -12.73 -4.57 2.78
C ALA A 149 -13.73 -3.44 3.08
N GLU A 150 -14.06 -3.26 4.35
CA GLU A 150 -14.89 -2.13 4.76
C GLU A 150 -14.13 -0.82 4.63
N ASN A 151 -12.87 -0.83 5.05
CA ASN A 151 -12.01 0.34 5.04
C ASN A 151 -10.65 -0.01 4.45
N MET A 152 -10.10 0.90 3.66
CA MET A 152 -8.70 0.94 3.27
C MET A 152 -8.07 2.18 3.91
N ILE A 153 -6.91 2.02 4.57
CA ILE A 153 -6.22 3.14 5.21
C ILE A 153 -4.82 3.26 4.60
N ALA A 154 -4.59 4.32 3.84
CA ALA A 154 -3.28 4.67 3.30
C ALA A 154 -2.54 5.57 4.30
N LEU A 155 -1.46 5.03 4.89
CA LEU A 155 -0.55 5.80 5.74
C LEU A 155 0.44 6.56 4.86
N THR A 156 0.50 7.87 5.04
CA THR A 156 1.35 8.76 4.25
C THR A 156 2.22 9.63 5.18
N ASP A 157 3.04 10.47 4.58
CA ASP A 157 3.83 11.50 5.27
C ASP A 157 3.19 12.89 5.23
N ILE A 158 1.89 12.96 4.92
CA ILE A 158 1.08 14.17 4.91
C ILE A 158 -0.25 13.92 5.62
N ARG A 159 -0.87 14.99 6.14
CA ARG A 159 -2.15 14.89 6.88
C ARG A 159 -3.31 14.36 6.03
N GLY A 160 -3.31 14.66 4.74
CA GLY A 160 -4.38 14.34 3.80
C GLY A 160 -4.34 15.30 2.61
N LEU A 161 -5.45 15.45 1.91
CA LEU A 161 -5.58 16.45 0.85
C LEU A 161 -5.87 17.83 1.45
N MET A 162 -5.13 18.85 0.99
CA MET A 162 -5.27 20.23 1.44
C MET A 162 -5.81 21.08 0.30
N ASN A 163 -6.64 22.06 0.61
CA ASN A 163 -7.03 23.10 -0.37
C ASN A 163 -5.84 24.01 -0.70
N ASP A 164 -5.01 24.32 0.30
CA ASP A 164 -3.72 25.00 0.17
C ASP A 164 -2.68 24.21 0.97
N VAL A 165 -1.62 23.73 0.31
CA VAL A 165 -0.55 22.93 0.93
C VAL A 165 0.24 23.68 2.01
N ASN A 166 0.14 25.00 2.04
CA ASN A 166 0.79 25.85 3.04
C ASN A 166 -0.13 26.19 4.23
N ASP A 167 -1.40 25.79 4.19
CA ASP A 167 -2.38 26.04 5.23
C ASP A 167 -2.86 24.71 5.84
N GLU A 168 -2.36 24.39 7.03
CA GLU A 168 -2.70 23.16 7.75
C GLU A 168 -4.18 23.06 8.12
N ASP A 169 -4.90 24.16 8.19
CA ASP A 169 -6.33 24.21 8.51
C ASP A 169 -7.20 24.03 7.26
N SER A 170 -6.59 23.94 6.07
CA SER A 170 -7.28 23.77 4.78
C SER A 170 -7.52 22.31 4.41
N LEU A 171 -7.43 21.37 5.36
CA LEU A 171 -7.65 19.94 5.13
C LEU A 171 -9.04 19.69 4.50
N ILE A 172 -9.07 18.86 3.46
CA ILE A 172 -10.31 18.38 2.85
C ILE A 172 -10.69 17.06 3.56
N PRO A 173 -11.68 17.08 4.46
CA PRO A 173 -11.97 15.90 5.28
C PRO A 173 -12.65 14.78 4.49
N VAL A 174 -13.45 15.13 3.47
CA VAL A 174 -14.20 14.16 2.64
C VAL A 174 -14.06 14.52 1.17
N VAL A 175 -13.78 13.52 0.35
CA VAL A 175 -13.71 13.61 -1.11
C VAL A 175 -14.61 12.55 -1.72
N LYS A 176 -15.53 12.96 -2.58
CA LYS A 176 -16.26 12.01 -3.43
C LYS A 176 -15.38 11.54 -4.58
N VAL A 177 -15.44 10.26 -4.90
CA VAL A 177 -14.60 9.70 -5.98
C VAL A 177 -14.83 10.34 -7.34
N GLU A 178 -16.02 10.94 -7.57
CA GLU A 178 -16.31 11.70 -8.78
C GLU A 178 -15.56 13.03 -8.85
N GLU A 179 -15.10 13.56 -7.72
CA GLU A 179 -14.42 14.87 -7.64
C GLU A 179 -12.90 14.75 -7.88
N VAL A 180 -12.34 13.53 -7.84
CA VAL A 180 -10.90 13.27 -7.91
C VAL A 180 -10.28 13.86 -9.19
N ASP A 181 -10.91 13.67 -10.34
CA ASP A 181 -10.42 14.23 -11.61
C ASP A 181 -10.36 15.75 -11.60
N ALA A 182 -11.37 16.40 -11.01
CA ALA A 182 -11.40 17.85 -10.87
C ALA A 182 -10.33 18.37 -9.91
N LEU A 183 -10.06 17.65 -8.82
CA LEU A 183 -8.99 18.01 -7.86
C LEU A 183 -7.60 17.90 -8.51
N ILE A 184 -7.37 16.87 -9.33
CA ILE A 184 -6.11 16.70 -10.07
C ILE A 184 -5.98 17.80 -11.15
N ALA A 185 -7.01 18.01 -11.96
CA ALA A 185 -7.00 19.03 -13.01
C ALA A 185 -6.86 20.46 -12.45
N GLY A 186 -7.42 20.70 -11.25
CA GLY A 186 -7.31 21.96 -10.52
C GLY A 186 -5.98 22.17 -9.79
N GLY A 187 -5.02 21.22 -9.89
CA GLY A 187 -3.69 21.31 -9.29
C GLY A 187 -3.65 21.11 -7.76
N LYS A 188 -4.78 20.78 -7.12
CA LYS A 188 -4.83 20.48 -5.68
C LYS A 188 -4.17 19.14 -5.33
N VAL A 189 -4.08 18.24 -6.29
CA VAL A 189 -3.35 16.97 -6.20
C VAL A 189 -2.29 16.95 -7.28
N SER A 190 -1.02 16.82 -6.91
CA SER A 190 0.10 16.86 -7.85
C SER A 190 1.20 15.86 -7.48
N GLY A 191 2.09 15.60 -8.43
CA GLY A 191 3.29 14.79 -8.22
C GLY A 191 3.00 13.41 -7.64
N GLY A 192 3.76 13.01 -6.62
CA GLY A 192 3.66 11.71 -5.95
C GLY A 192 2.34 11.44 -5.21
N MET A 193 1.49 12.47 -5.04
CA MET A 193 0.16 12.32 -4.46
C MET A 193 -0.84 11.68 -5.41
N ILE A 194 -0.70 11.91 -6.73
CA ILE A 194 -1.65 11.42 -7.73
C ILE A 194 -1.83 9.89 -7.65
N PRO A 195 -0.77 9.06 -7.62
CA PRO A 195 -0.93 7.62 -7.47
C PRO A 195 -1.66 7.20 -6.20
N LYS A 196 -1.41 7.87 -5.08
CA LYS A 196 -2.06 7.57 -3.79
C LYS A 196 -3.55 7.88 -3.81
N VAL A 197 -3.91 9.05 -4.32
CA VAL A 197 -5.32 9.46 -4.48
C VAL A 197 -6.05 8.52 -5.44
N ARG A 198 -5.41 8.16 -6.57
CA ARG A 198 -5.96 7.19 -7.52
C ARG A 198 -6.16 5.81 -6.91
N SER A 199 -5.26 5.37 -6.02
CA SER A 199 -5.42 4.08 -5.32
C SER A 199 -6.61 4.11 -4.34
N CYS A 200 -6.81 5.22 -3.61
CA CYS A 200 -7.98 5.40 -2.75
C CYS A 200 -9.29 5.46 -3.58
N GLU A 201 -9.29 6.25 -4.66
CA GLU A 201 -10.41 6.32 -5.60
C GLU A 201 -10.77 4.94 -6.16
N LYS A 202 -9.78 4.22 -6.69
CA LYS A 202 -9.97 2.88 -7.26
C LYS A 202 -10.57 1.91 -6.24
N ALA A 203 -10.01 1.85 -5.02
CA ALA A 203 -10.53 0.98 -3.98
C ALA A 203 -12.02 1.22 -3.71
N VAL A 204 -12.44 2.49 -3.62
CA VAL A 204 -13.86 2.82 -3.37
C VAL A 204 -14.72 2.50 -4.59
N ARG A 205 -14.26 2.78 -5.82
CA ARG A 205 -14.99 2.41 -7.05
C ARG A 205 -15.19 0.91 -7.17
N ASP A 206 -14.19 0.11 -6.78
CA ASP A 206 -14.19 -1.35 -6.83
C ASP A 206 -14.90 -2.01 -5.64
N GLY A 207 -15.46 -1.23 -4.71
CA GLY A 207 -16.40 -1.71 -3.72
C GLY A 207 -15.96 -1.66 -2.25
N VAL A 208 -14.77 -1.14 -1.96
CA VAL A 208 -14.40 -0.75 -0.59
C VAL A 208 -15.34 0.38 -0.15
N LYS A 209 -15.89 0.30 1.07
CA LYS A 209 -16.88 1.28 1.52
C LYS A 209 -16.29 2.67 1.69
N LYS A 210 -15.09 2.76 2.27
CA LYS A 210 -14.35 4.00 2.51
C LYS A 210 -12.86 3.76 2.35
N ALA A 211 -12.15 4.74 1.77
CA ALA A 211 -10.70 4.77 1.82
C ALA A 211 -10.25 6.03 2.54
N PHE A 212 -9.18 5.92 3.32
CA PHE A 212 -8.65 7.02 4.13
C PHE A 212 -7.19 7.27 3.75
N MET A 213 -6.81 8.53 3.72
CA MET A 213 -5.43 8.99 3.61
C MET A 213 -5.09 9.78 4.85
N ILE A 214 -4.16 9.28 5.67
CA ILE A 214 -3.81 9.85 6.97
C ILE A 214 -2.30 9.93 7.16
N ASP A 215 -1.86 10.83 8.03
CA ASP A 215 -0.45 10.95 8.41
C ASP A 215 -0.03 9.80 9.34
N GLY A 216 0.78 8.89 8.82
CA GLY A 216 1.33 7.77 9.58
C GLY A 216 2.39 8.15 10.62
N ARG A 217 2.87 9.41 10.62
CA ARG A 217 3.85 9.91 11.61
C ARG A 217 3.17 10.31 12.92
N ILE A 218 1.85 10.54 12.91
CA ILE A 218 1.09 10.87 14.10
C ILE A 218 0.87 9.58 14.91
N PRO A 219 1.32 9.52 16.18
CA PRO A 219 1.07 8.37 17.03
C PRO A 219 -0.43 8.07 17.14
N HIS A 220 -0.78 6.80 16.97
CA HIS A 220 -2.16 6.32 17.05
C HIS A 220 -3.12 6.89 15.99
N SER A 221 -2.61 7.45 14.88
CA SER A 221 -3.41 8.08 13.82
C SER A 221 -4.58 7.21 13.33
N ILE A 222 -4.35 5.90 13.16
CA ILE A 222 -5.41 4.96 12.76
C ILE A 222 -6.54 4.91 13.79
N LEU A 223 -6.22 4.89 15.08
CA LEU A 223 -7.23 4.84 16.14
C LEU A 223 -8.01 6.16 16.20
N ILE A 224 -7.33 7.29 16.06
CA ILE A 224 -7.97 8.60 16.02
C ILE A 224 -8.95 8.68 14.85
N GLU A 225 -8.50 8.31 13.64
CA GLU A 225 -9.35 8.31 12.44
C GLU A 225 -10.57 7.38 12.57
N MET A 226 -10.38 6.19 13.13
CA MET A 226 -11.42 5.17 13.18
C MET A 226 -12.44 5.36 14.32
N PHE A 227 -12.07 6.04 15.40
CA PHE A 227 -12.87 6.12 16.62
C PHE A 227 -13.18 7.55 17.11
N SER A 228 -12.76 8.58 16.39
CA SER A 228 -13.18 9.96 16.66
C SER A 228 -14.20 10.44 15.63
N ASP A 229 -15.01 11.41 16.03
CA ASP A 229 -16.08 11.95 15.17
C ASP A 229 -15.52 12.86 14.06
N GLU A 230 -14.40 13.54 14.31
CA GLU A 230 -13.83 14.53 13.40
C GLU A 230 -12.82 13.93 12.39
N GLY A 231 -12.19 12.80 12.74
CA GLY A 231 -11.09 12.25 11.96
C GLY A 231 -9.85 13.17 11.93
N ILE A 232 -8.78 12.75 11.26
CA ILE A 232 -7.55 13.54 11.13
C ILE A 232 -7.00 13.59 9.70
N GLY A 233 -7.62 12.92 8.78
CA GLY A 233 -7.18 12.76 7.40
C GLY A 233 -8.26 13.09 6.36
N THR A 234 -8.09 12.56 5.18
CA THR A 234 -9.06 12.67 4.08
C THR A 234 -9.73 11.32 3.84
N MET A 235 -11.04 11.30 3.91
CA MET A 235 -11.88 10.13 3.61
C MET A 235 -12.40 10.20 2.17
N PHE A 236 -12.25 9.12 1.41
CA PHE A 236 -12.81 8.95 0.07
C PHE A 236 -14.05 8.08 0.13
N VAL A 237 -15.12 8.54 -0.52
CA VAL A 237 -16.44 7.88 -0.55
C VAL A 237 -17.07 7.95 -1.95
N LYS A 238 -18.09 7.12 -2.21
CA LYS A 238 -18.95 7.24 -3.40
C LYS A 238 -19.83 8.47 -3.34
#